data_79a69a5d24c0c847181628e3c571fc45
#
_entry.id   79a69a5d24c0c847181628e3c571fc45
#
_cell.length_a   1.000
_cell.length_b   1.000
_cell.length_c   1.000
_cell.angle_alpha   90.00
_cell.angle_beta   90.00
_cell.angle_gamma   90.00
#
_symmetry.space_group_name_H-M   'P 1'
#
loop_
_entity.id
_entity.type
_entity.pdbx_description
1 polymer ?
#
loop_
_entity_poly.entity_id
_entity_poly.type
_entity_poly.pdbx_seq_one_letter_code
_entity_poly.pdbx_strand_id
1 'polypeptide(L)'
;MGNKNLIKRSIFKEKISELKSKKFSFEINRIELPNGHEGEYGYIKHPGAALAVPITKDNKVIILRQYRFAISRYLLEFPAGTLEIGETPINSIQREIQEETGFSANKWDELGTLVPAPGYADEEIYLFLARDLNKLNSEVKGCLLYTSPSPRD
;
A
#
# COMPACT_ATOMS: atom_id res chain seq x y z
N MET A 1 38.29 11.22 -6.03
CA MET A 1 38.17 10.16 -5.00
C MET A 1 36.75 10.22 -4.48
N GLY A 2 35.87 9.34 -4.95
CA GLY A 2 34.46 9.35 -4.61
C GLY A 2 34.26 8.79 -3.19
N ASN A 3 33.75 9.63 -2.32
CA ASN A 3 33.31 9.25 -0.99
C ASN A 3 32.06 8.35 -1.14
N LYS A 4 32.25 7.04 -1.20
CA LYS A 4 31.14 6.08 -1.01
C LYS A 4 30.74 6.17 0.45
N ASN A 5 29.88 7.13 0.79
CA ASN A 5 29.11 7.10 2.02
C ASN A 5 28.24 5.84 1.97
N LEU A 6 28.78 4.73 2.47
CA LEU A 6 28.01 3.54 2.77
C LEU A 6 26.94 3.99 3.78
N ILE A 7 25.68 4.09 3.31
CA ILE A 7 24.53 4.33 4.19
C ILE A 7 24.51 3.16 5.16
N LYS A 8 24.98 3.40 6.39
CA LYS A 8 24.87 2.42 7.46
C LYS A 8 23.39 2.18 7.71
N ARG A 9 22.99 0.91 7.76
CA ARG A 9 21.63 0.50 8.12
C ARG A 9 21.56 0.24 9.61
N SER A 10 20.34 0.33 10.17
CA SER A 10 20.06 -0.16 11.52
C SER A 10 20.28 -1.65 11.61
N ILE A 11 20.73 -2.14 12.76
CA ILE A 11 20.99 -3.56 13.02
C ILE A 11 19.94 -4.05 14.02
N PHE A 12 19.15 -5.02 13.61
CA PHE A 12 18.24 -5.73 14.50
C PHE A 12 19.05 -6.59 15.48
N LYS A 13 18.77 -6.50 16.76
CA LYS A 13 19.40 -7.31 17.81
C LYS A 13 18.47 -8.41 18.30
N GLU A 14 17.31 -8.05 18.83
CA GLU A 14 16.32 -9.00 19.33
C GLU A 14 14.91 -8.43 19.29
N LYS A 15 13.90 -9.28 19.24
CA LYS A 15 12.51 -8.93 19.43
C LYS A 15 12.17 -8.98 20.92
N ILE A 16 11.71 -7.86 21.48
CA ILE A 16 11.31 -7.75 22.89
C ILE A 16 9.87 -8.21 23.08
N SER A 17 8.96 -7.70 22.24
CA SER A 17 7.55 -8.08 22.28
C SER A 17 6.86 -7.90 20.95
N GLU A 18 5.70 -8.57 20.80
CA GLU A 18 4.88 -8.50 19.61
C GLU A 18 3.40 -8.60 19.98
N LEU A 19 2.58 -7.74 19.39
CA LEU A 19 1.13 -7.84 19.43
C LEU A 19 0.61 -8.01 18.00
N LYS A 20 0.02 -9.17 17.70
CA LYS A 20 -0.48 -9.50 16.35
C LYS A 20 -1.92 -9.09 16.15
N SER A 21 -2.21 -8.50 15.00
CA SER A 21 -3.53 -8.36 14.43
C SER A 21 -3.68 -9.25 13.18
N LYS A 22 -4.84 -9.19 12.52
CA LYS A 22 -5.06 -9.96 11.28
C LYS A 22 -4.17 -9.51 10.12
N LYS A 23 -3.84 -8.22 10.03
CA LYS A 23 -3.15 -7.62 8.87
C LYS A 23 -1.71 -7.17 9.16
N PHE A 24 -1.41 -6.82 10.41
CA PHE A 24 -0.11 -6.28 10.82
C PHE A 24 0.20 -6.68 12.26
N SER A 25 1.43 -6.48 12.69
CA SER A 25 1.81 -6.59 14.11
C SER A 25 2.39 -5.27 14.60
N PHE A 26 2.23 -5.00 15.92
CA PHE A 26 3.04 -4.01 16.59
C PHE A 26 4.20 -4.74 17.28
N GLU A 27 5.42 -4.34 16.93
CA GLU A 27 6.65 -4.96 17.47
C GLU A 27 7.44 -3.93 18.29
N ILE A 28 8.02 -4.37 19.39
CA ILE A 28 9.09 -3.66 20.10
C ILE A 28 10.36 -4.47 19.93
N ASN A 29 11.35 -3.86 19.29
CA ASN A 29 12.62 -4.49 18.96
C ASN A 29 13.79 -3.69 19.54
N ARG A 30 14.84 -4.40 20.02
CA ARG A 30 16.13 -3.77 20.32
C ARG A 30 16.90 -3.60 19.03
N ILE A 31 17.26 -2.36 18.72
CA ILE A 31 17.87 -1.96 17.46
C ILE A 31 19.07 -1.06 17.74
N GLU A 32 20.17 -1.32 17.05
CA GLU A 32 21.31 -0.39 16.96
C GLU A 32 21.12 0.52 15.75
N LEU A 33 21.06 1.81 15.97
CA LEU A 33 20.95 2.82 14.90
C LEU A 33 22.29 3.01 14.17
N PRO A 34 22.28 3.64 12.99
CA PRO A 34 23.50 3.89 12.19
C PRO A 34 24.59 4.68 12.92
N ASN A 35 24.24 5.44 13.95
CA ASN A 35 25.17 6.19 14.80
C ASN A 35 25.74 5.37 15.96
N GLY A 36 25.39 4.08 16.08
CA GLY A 36 25.83 3.18 17.15
C GLY A 36 24.98 3.24 18.42
N HIS A 37 23.92 4.06 18.46
CA HIS A 37 23.01 4.10 19.61
C HIS A 37 22.10 2.88 19.62
N GLU A 38 22.08 2.12 20.73
CA GLU A 38 21.14 1.03 20.95
C GLU A 38 19.94 1.52 21.76
N GLY A 39 18.74 1.02 21.39
CA GLY A 39 17.53 1.32 22.08
C GLY A 39 16.39 0.36 21.73
N GLU A 40 15.29 0.47 22.47
CA GLU A 40 14.07 -0.26 22.21
C GLU A 40 13.12 0.63 21.38
N TYR A 41 12.74 0.15 20.20
CA TYR A 41 11.91 0.89 19.26
C TYR A 41 10.66 0.11 18.94
N GLY A 42 9.50 0.77 19.09
CA GLY A 42 8.20 0.23 18.74
C GLY A 42 7.77 0.72 17.35
N TYR A 43 7.29 -0.20 16.51
CA TYR A 43 6.74 0.14 15.20
C TYR A 43 5.72 -0.89 14.74
N ILE A 44 4.90 -0.49 13.75
CA ILE A 44 3.97 -1.38 13.07
C ILE A 44 4.74 -2.12 11.97
N LYS A 45 4.79 -3.44 12.10
CA LYS A 45 5.30 -4.35 11.06
C LYS A 45 4.17 -4.68 10.09
N HIS A 46 4.30 -4.28 8.83
CA HIS A 46 3.29 -4.44 7.81
C HIS A 46 3.82 -5.26 6.62
N PRO A 47 3.01 -6.16 6.01
CA PRO A 47 3.45 -6.97 4.86
C PRO A 47 3.64 -6.16 3.57
N GLY A 48 3.24 -4.89 3.56
CA GLY A 48 3.17 -4.05 2.38
C GLY A 48 1.77 -4.02 1.78
N ALA A 49 1.57 -3.11 0.83
CA ALA A 49 0.33 -2.96 0.09
C ALA A 49 0.59 -2.61 -1.36
N ALA A 50 -0.41 -2.78 -2.22
CA ALA A 50 -0.39 -2.31 -3.59
C ALA A 50 -1.62 -1.43 -3.85
N LEU A 51 -1.45 -0.36 -4.61
CA LEU A 51 -2.48 0.63 -4.94
C LEU A 51 -2.48 0.88 -6.46
N ALA A 52 -3.66 1.00 -7.05
CA ALA A 52 -3.79 1.39 -8.45
C ALA A 52 -4.54 2.70 -8.63
N VAL A 53 -4.12 3.48 -9.61
CA VAL A 53 -4.88 4.58 -10.19
C VAL A 53 -5.54 4.07 -11.48
N PRO A 54 -6.82 3.64 -11.46
CA PRO A 54 -7.49 3.11 -12.65
C PRO A 54 -8.05 4.27 -13.47
N ILE A 55 -7.67 4.34 -14.76
CA ILE A 55 -8.14 5.36 -15.70
C ILE A 55 -9.00 4.72 -16.77
N THR A 56 -10.22 5.22 -16.90
CA THR A 56 -11.19 4.82 -17.94
C THR A 56 -10.83 5.39 -19.32
N LYS A 57 -11.49 4.89 -20.38
CA LYS A 57 -11.27 5.36 -21.77
C LYS A 57 -11.66 6.83 -21.99
N ASP A 58 -12.56 7.35 -21.18
CA ASP A 58 -13.00 8.75 -21.18
C ASP A 58 -12.23 9.62 -20.17
N ASN A 59 -11.01 9.19 -19.79
CA ASN A 59 -10.08 9.90 -18.91
C ASN A 59 -10.63 10.20 -17.50
N LYS A 60 -11.51 9.36 -16.98
CA LYS A 60 -11.94 9.43 -15.58
C LYS A 60 -11.17 8.47 -14.72
N VAL A 61 -10.96 8.80 -13.46
CA VAL A 61 -10.39 7.90 -12.45
C VAL A 61 -11.50 7.18 -11.69
N ILE A 62 -11.25 5.92 -11.33
CA ILE A 62 -12.14 5.17 -10.43
C ILE A 62 -11.65 5.34 -9.01
N ILE A 63 -12.55 5.80 -8.14
CA ILE A 63 -12.28 6.09 -6.73
C ILE A 63 -13.32 5.33 -5.89
N LEU A 64 -12.89 4.75 -4.78
CA LEU A 64 -13.71 4.07 -3.80
C LEU A 64 -14.07 5.02 -2.66
N ARG A 65 -15.27 4.86 -2.10
CA ARG A 65 -15.64 5.50 -0.83
C ARG A 65 -15.62 4.46 0.27
N GLN A 66 -14.61 4.50 1.12
CA GLN A 66 -14.37 3.51 2.16
C GLN A 66 -14.50 4.11 3.56
N TYR A 67 -15.20 3.43 4.48
CA TYR A 67 -15.24 3.80 5.90
C TYR A 67 -13.97 3.35 6.60
N ARG A 68 -13.26 4.29 7.23
CA ARG A 68 -12.05 4.03 8.01
C ARG A 68 -12.36 4.20 9.50
N PHE A 69 -12.54 3.07 10.20
CA PHE A 69 -12.94 3.04 11.60
C PHE A 69 -11.97 3.78 12.53
N ALA A 70 -10.65 3.71 12.24
CA ALA A 70 -9.62 4.36 13.05
C ALA A 70 -9.79 5.90 13.14
N ILE A 71 -10.40 6.50 12.11
CA ILE A 71 -10.69 7.94 12.06
C ILE A 71 -12.18 8.24 12.01
N SER A 72 -13.02 7.20 12.15
CA SER A 72 -14.49 7.26 12.21
C SER A 72 -15.15 8.05 11.09
N ARG A 73 -14.64 7.94 9.85
CA ARG A 73 -15.20 8.64 8.68
C ARG A 73 -14.97 7.89 7.37
N TYR A 74 -15.74 8.29 6.35
CA TYR A 74 -15.52 7.86 4.98
C TYR A 74 -14.41 8.68 4.32
N LEU A 75 -13.54 8.01 3.57
CA LEU A 75 -12.55 8.62 2.69
C LEU A 75 -12.81 8.21 1.25
N LEU A 76 -12.33 9.04 0.32
CA LEU A 76 -12.19 8.70 -1.09
C LEU A 76 -10.77 8.17 -1.29
N GLU A 77 -10.67 6.96 -1.80
CA GLU A 77 -9.40 6.24 -1.91
C GLU A 77 -9.30 5.57 -3.26
N PHE A 78 -8.10 5.39 -3.76
CA PHE A 78 -7.84 4.50 -4.87
C PHE A 78 -7.95 3.04 -4.42
N PRO A 79 -8.33 2.11 -5.32
CA PRO A 79 -8.29 0.68 -5.02
C PRO A 79 -6.92 0.27 -4.50
N ALA A 80 -6.90 -0.42 -3.37
CA ALA A 80 -5.66 -0.83 -2.72
C ALA A 80 -5.88 -2.03 -1.79
N GLY A 81 -4.90 -2.90 -1.72
CA GLY A 81 -4.95 -4.03 -0.80
C GLY A 81 -3.60 -4.39 -0.20
N THR A 82 -3.68 -5.05 0.93
CA THR A 82 -2.51 -5.60 1.63
C THR A 82 -1.99 -6.82 0.88
N LEU A 83 -0.67 -6.92 0.73
CA LEU A 83 -0.04 -8.08 0.12
C LEU A 83 -0.28 -9.35 0.94
N GLU A 84 -0.66 -10.44 0.26
CA GLU A 84 -0.73 -11.76 0.86
C GLU A 84 0.66 -12.45 0.83
N ILE A 85 0.83 -13.49 1.66
CA ILE A 85 2.11 -14.21 1.74
C ILE A 85 2.47 -14.82 0.39
N GLY A 86 3.62 -14.41 -0.16
CA GLY A 86 4.12 -14.88 -1.45
C GLY A 86 3.48 -14.19 -2.67
N GLU A 87 2.58 -13.23 -2.46
CA GLU A 87 1.98 -12.46 -3.54
C GLU A 87 2.93 -11.33 -3.99
N THR A 88 3.02 -11.13 -5.30
CA THR A 88 3.73 -9.97 -5.86
C THR A 88 2.83 -8.74 -5.84
N PRO A 89 3.37 -7.50 -5.72
CA PRO A 89 2.56 -6.28 -5.72
C PRO A 89 1.63 -6.15 -6.93
N ILE A 90 2.09 -6.53 -8.11
CA ILE A 90 1.24 -6.47 -9.32
C ILE A 90 0.09 -7.47 -9.27
N ASN A 91 0.32 -8.70 -8.78
CA ASN A 91 -0.74 -9.70 -8.65
C ASN A 91 -1.78 -9.27 -7.61
N SER A 92 -1.31 -8.71 -6.48
CA SER A 92 -2.18 -8.17 -5.44
C SER A 92 -3.10 -7.11 -5.99
N ILE A 93 -2.57 -6.11 -6.68
CA ILE A 93 -3.41 -5.01 -7.17
C ILE A 93 -4.32 -5.43 -8.33
N GLN A 94 -3.92 -6.42 -9.12
CA GLN A 94 -4.81 -6.99 -10.14
C GLN A 94 -6.00 -7.72 -9.54
N ARG A 95 -5.83 -8.42 -8.43
CA ARG A 95 -6.91 -9.04 -7.65
C ARG A 95 -7.80 -7.99 -7.00
N GLU A 96 -7.21 -7.04 -6.28
CA GLU A 96 -7.95 -6.01 -5.54
C GLU A 96 -8.81 -5.13 -6.44
N ILE A 97 -8.30 -4.72 -7.61
CA ILE A 97 -9.09 -3.90 -8.54
C ILE A 97 -10.33 -4.66 -9.04
N GLN A 98 -10.23 -5.96 -9.23
CA GLN A 98 -11.38 -6.78 -9.63
C GLN A 98 -12.40 -6.90 -8.49
N GLU A 99 -11.94 -7.19 -7.27
CA GLU A 99 -12.79 -7.38 -6.10
C GLU A 99 -13.47 -6.08 -5.66
N GLU A 100 -12.75 -4.97 -5.67
CA GLU A 100 -13.24 -3.68 -5.17
C GLU A 100 -13.99 -2.87 -6.22
N THR A 101 -13.66 -3.01 -7.50
CA THR A 101 -14.21 -2.16 -8.56
C THR A 101 -15.03 -2.89 -9.62
N GLY A 102 -14.87 -4.20 -9.73
CA GLY A 102 -15.48 -5.00 -10.81
C GLY A 102 -14.85 -4.74 -12.19
N PHE A 103 -13.63 -4.18 -12.23
CA PHE A 103 -12.87 -4.00 -13.46
C PHE A 103 -11.59 -4.85 -13.46
N SER A 104 -11.12 -5.21 -14.66
CA SER A 104 -9.75 -5.63 -14.92
C SER A 104 -9.05 -4.60 -15.78
N ALA A 105 -7.72 -4.62 -15.85
CA ALA A 105 -6.94 -3.76 -16.71
C ALA A 105 -5.97 -4.58 -17.55
N ASN A 106 -5.78 -4.18 -18.83
CA ASN A 106 -4.82 -4.83 -19.73
C ASN A 106 -3.44 -4.16 -19.73
N LYS A 107 -3.35 -2.90 -19.26
CA LYS A 107 -2.11 -2.12 -19.24
C LYS A 107 -1.81 -1.64 -17.83
N TRP A 108 -0.58 -1.92 -17.42
CA TRP A 108 -0.08 -1.59 -16.09
C TRP A 108 1.27 -0.88 -16.21
N ASP A 109 1.40 0.27 -15.57
CA ASP A 109 2.67 0.96 -15.43
C ASP A 109 2.97 1.10 -13.93
N GLU A 110 4.18 0.75 -13.53
CA GLU A 110 4.66 0.97 -12.17
C GLU A 110 5.02 2.44 -12.00
N LEU A 111 4.50 3.08 -10.95
CA LEU A 111 4.74 4.48 -10.63
C LEU A 111 5.80 4.67 -9.53
N GLY A 112 6.17 3.59 -8.85
CA GLY A 112 7.12 3.60 -7.74
C GLY A 112 6.52 3.13 -6.43
N THR A 113 7.17 3.50 -5.33
CA THR A 113 6.80 3.08 -3.97
C THR A 113 6.61 4.29 -3.06
N LEU A 114 5.58 4.24 -2.22
CA LEU A 114 5.29 5.24 -1.19
C LEU A 114 5.48 4.59 0.19
N VAL A 115 6.14 5.32 1.10
CA VAL A 115 6.21 4.96 2.53
C VAL A 115 5.33 5.95 3.30
N PRO A 116 4.10 5.59 3.68
CA PRO A 116 3.11 6.56 4.18
C PRO A 116 3.40 7.03 5.60
N ALA A 117 4.02 6.20 6.43
CA ALA A 117 4.16 6.45 7.87
C ALA A 117 5.53 6.03 8.44
N PRO A 118 6.68 6.50 7.89
CA PRO A 118 8.02 6.01 8.24
C PRO A 118 8.41 6.27 9.71
N GLY A 119 7.68 7.13 10.40
CA GLY A 119 7.93 7.41 11.82
C GLY A 119 7.45 6.32 12.79
N TYR A 120 6.54 5.44 12.36
CA TYR A 120 5.97 4.41 13.24
C TYR A 120 5.52 3.12 12.53
N ALA A 121 5.71 3.01 11.21
CA ALA A 121 5.39 1.82 10.44
C ALA A 121 6.46 1.59 9.36
N ASP A 122 6.66 0.32 9.00
CA ASP A 122 7.50 -0.08 7.87
C ASP A 122 6.66 -0.41 6.61
N GLU A 123 5.43 0.08 6.55
CA GLU A 123 4.56 -0.12 5.40
C GLU A 123 5.16 0.52 4.14
N GLU A 124 5.23 -0.27 3.07
CA GLU A 124 5.51 0.18 1.71
C GLU A 124 4.28 -0.06 0.84
N ILE A 125 3.88 0.96 0.07
CA ILE A 125 2.75 0.88 -0.87
C ILE A 125 3.32 0.98 -2.28
N TYR A 126 3.17 -0.09 -3.07
CA TYR A 126 3.55 -0.13 -4.48
C TYR A 126 2.45 0.50 -5.32
N LEU A 127 2.82 1.50 -6.12
CA LEU A 127 1.87 2.33 -6.87
C LEU A 127 1.86 1.92 -8.34
N PHE A 128 0.66 1.74 -8.89
CA PHE A 128 0.45 1.37 -10.29
C PHE A 128 -0.56 2.27 -10.98
N LEU A 129 -0.36 2.48 -12.26
CA LEU A 129 -1.37 3.05 -13.16
C LEU A 129 -2.03 1.91 -13.93
N ALA A 130 -3.36 1.80 -13.84
CA ALA A 130 -4.15 0.79 -14.54
C ALA A 130 -4.95 1.43 -15.67
N ARG A 131 -4.72 0.97 -16.90
CA ARG A 131 -5.36 1.47 -18.12
C ARG A 131 -5.96 0.34 -18.95
N ASP A 132 -6.75 0.72 -19.95
CA ASP A 132 -7.48 -0.22 -20.80
C ASP A 132 -8.36 -1.15 -19.97
N LEU A 133 -9.26 -0.50 -19.21
CA LEU A 133 -10.15 -1.16 -18.27
C LEU A 133 -11.26 -1.91 -18.98
N ASN A 134 -11.53 -3.13 -18.51
CA ASN A 134 -12.66 -3.97 -18.95
C ASN A 134 -13.56 -4.24 -17.75
N LYS A 135 -14.86 -3.97 -17.92
CA LYS A 135 -15.85 -4.25 -16.88
C LYS A 135 -16.10 -5.76 -16.80
N LEU A 136 -16.03 -6.29 -15.59
CA LEU A 136 -16.33 -7.69 -15.30
C LEU A 136 -17.80 -7.85 -14.90
N ASN A 137 -18.38 -9.04 -15.16
CA ASN A 137 -19.73 -9.40 -14.71
C ASN A 137 -19.70 -9.98 -13.27
N SER A 138 -18.94 -9.34 -12.36
CA SER A 138 -18.79 -9.76 -10.97
C SER A 138 -19.51 -8.80 -10.03
N GLU A 139 -20.10 -9.34 -8.96
CA GLU A 139 -20.60 -8.52 -7.86
C GLU A 139 -19.42 -7.86 -7.13
N VAL A 140 -19.52 -6.54 -6.94
CA VAL A 140 -18.51 -5.75 -6.23
C VAL A 140 -18.74 -5.92 -4.73
N LYS A 141 -17.73 -6.38 -4.01
CA LYS A 141 -17.80 -6.57 -2.56
C LYS A 141 -17.63 -5.24 -1.82
N GLY A 142 -18.74 -4.57 -1.54
CA GLY A 142 -18.84 -3.66 -0.40
C GLY A 142 -18.32 -2.23 -0.54
N CYS A 143 -17.85 -1.77 -1.71
CA CYS A 143 -17.39 -0.39 -1.92
C CYS A 143 -18.30 0.37 -2.87
N LEU A 144 -18.63 1.63 -2.52
CA LEU A 144 -19.32 2.54 -3.42
C LEU A 144 -18.32 3.11 -4.42
N LEU A 145 -18.54 2.88 -5.71
CA LEU A 145 -17.72 3.39 -6.81
C LEU A 145 -18.12 4.81 -7.17
N TYR A 146 -17.11 5.67 -7.29
CA TYR A 146 -17.22 7.01 -7.87
C TYR A 146 -16.30 7.11 -9.08
N THR A 147 -16.78 7.76 -10.14
CA THR A 147 -15.93 8.21 -11.25
C THR A 147 -15.82 9.73 -11.16
N SER A 148 -14.60 10.25 -11.21
CA SER A 148 -14.33 11.70 -11.23
C SER A 148 -13.53 12.04 -12.48
N PRO A 149 -13.68 13.24 -13.05
CA PRO A 149 -12.78 13.71 -14.10
C PRO A 149 -11.33 13.63 -13.64
N SER A 150 -10.44 13.25 -14.55
CA SER A 150 -9.00 13.33 -14.29
C SER A 150 -8.59 14.82 -14.19
N PRO A 151 -7.67 15.23 -13.30
CA PRO A 151 -7.28 16.62 -13.11
C PRO A 151 -6.50 17.24 -14.29
N ARG A 152 -6.67 16.76 -15.52
CA ARG A 152 -6.02 17.28 -16.73
C ARG A 152 -6.94 18.17 -17.59
N ASP A 153 -8.07 18.62 -17.07
CA ASP A 153 -8.95 19.57 -17.77
C ASP A 153 -8.78 20.98 -17.19
#